data_490e1f1e0a58fe0c1be3bb35dcaa27ed
#
_entry.id   490e1f1e0a58fe0c1be3bb35dcaa27ed
#
_cell.length_a   1.000
_cell.length_b   1.000
_cell.length_c   1.000
_cell.angle_alpha   90.00
_cell.angle_beta   90.00
_cell.angle_gamma   90.00
#
_symmetry.space_group_name_H-M   'P 1'
#
loop_
_entity.id
_entity.type
_entity.pdbx_description
1 polymer ?
#
loop_
_entity_poly.entity_id
_entity_poly.type
_entity_poly.pdbx_seq_one_letter_code
_entity_poly.pdbx_strand_id
1 'polypeptide(L)'
;SSAASDVYKRQLWHWTTQTPKAATAWIEALPAGNSRDQAIAGLAVAAVEFDPRSALEWSLKITTPSLRNDLSQHTFKAWSVTDPKIAQQWANDHQFFPDN
;
A
#
# COMPACT_ATOMS: atom_id res chain seq x y z
N SER A 1 -20.89 -0.88 -8.75
CA SER A 1 -20.09 -1.57 -7.85
C SER A 1 -18.64 -1.68 -8.30
N SER A 2 -18.27 -2.80 -8.90
CA SER A 2 -16.87 -3.02 -9.20
C SER A 2 -16.32 -2.06 -10.25
N ALA A 3 -17.12 -1.73 -11.28
CA ALA A 3 -16.64 -0.83 -12.34
C ALA A 3 -16.29 0.56 -11.82
N ALA A 4 -17.17 1.13 -10.99
CA ALA A 4 -16.89 2.44 -10.40
C ALA A 4 -15.72 2.38 -9.44
N SER A 5 -15.61 1.29 -8.68
CA SER A 5 -14.50 1.09 -7.75
C SER A 5 -13.17 0.95 -8.50
N ASP A 6 -13.17 0.23 -9.63
CA ASP A 6 -11.97 0.06 -10.44
C ASP A 6 -11.51 1.37 -11.06
N VAL A 7 -12.44 2.21 -11.51
CA VAL A 7 -12.11 3.53 -12.05
C VAL A 7 -11.49 4.40 -10.96
N TYR A 8 -12.08 4.38 -9.76
CA TYR A 8 -11.55 5.16 -8.64
C TYR A 8 -10.15 4.71 -8.25
N LYS A 9 -9.91 3.39 -8.16
CA LYS A 9 -8.59 2.86 -7.85
C LYS A 9 -7.56 3.27 -8.89
N ARG A 10 -7.95 3.19 -10.17
CA ARG A 10 -7.05 3.58 -11.26
C ARG A 10 -6.72 5.06 -11.22
N GLN A 11 -7.69 5.91 -10.88
CA GLN A 11 -7.47 7.33 -10.75
C GLN A 11 -6.51 7.63 -9.60
N LEU A 12 -6.69 6.97 -8.45
CA LEU A 12 -5.78 7.13 -7.32
C LEU A 12 -4.36 6.70 -7.67
N TRP A 13 -4.23 5.55 -8.33
CA TRP A 13 -2.93 5.07 -8.76
C TRP A 13 -2.28 6.03 -9.74
N HIS A 14 -3.06 6.49 -10.72
CA HIS A 14 -2.57 7.42 -11.72
C HIS A 14 -2.11 8.73 -11.08
N TRP A 15 -2.89 9.27 -10.16
CA TRP A 15 -2.52 10.47 -9.42
C TRP A 15 -1.22 10.27 -8.65
N THR A 16 -1.10 9.13 -7.97
CA THR A 16 0.09 8.80 -7.18
C THR A 16 1.35 8.72 -8.04
N THR A 17 1.23 8.15 -9.25
CA THR A 17 2.37 8.03 -10.16
C THR A 17 2.71 9.36 -10.85
N GLN A 18 1.70 10.16 -11.18
CA GLN A 18 1.91 11.45 -11.85
C GLN A 18 2.45 12.51 -10.89
N THR A 19 1.94 12.53 -9.67
CA THR A 19 2.32 13.53 -8.68
C THR A 19 2.61 12.90 -7.33
N PRO A 20 3.67 12.06 -7.24
CA PRO A 20 3.96 11.34 -5.99
C PRO A 20 4.24 12.27 -4.82
N LYS A 21 4.89 13.42 -5.07
CA LYS A 21 5.14 14.38 -4.01
C LYS A 21 3.85 14.99 -3.48
N ALA A 22 2.90 15.27 -4.38
CA ALA A 22 1.62 15.84 -3.98
C ALA A 22 0.81 14.83 -3.16
N ALA A 23 0.80 13.56 -3.57
CA ALA A 23 0.12 12.51 -2.83
C ALA A 23 0.72 12.34 -1.43
N THR A 24 2.04 12.30 -1.33
CA THR A 24 2.74 12.18 -0.06
C THR A 24 2.44 13.39 0.83
N ALA A 25 2.53 14.59 0.26
CA ALA A 25 2.27 15.82 1.01
C ALA A 25 0.83 15.86 1.52
N TRP A 26 -0.13 15.42 0.69
CA TRP A 26 -1.52 15.37 1.10
C TRP A 26 -1.73 14.46 2.31
N ILE A 27 -1.13 13.27 2.27
CA ILE A 27 -1.25 12.32 3.38
C ILE A 27 -0.57 12.86 4.62
N GLU A 28 0.61 13.45 4.48
CA GLU A 28 1.34 14.00 5.62
C GLU A 28 0.64 15.20 6.24
N ALA A 29 -0.17 15.92 5.47
CA ALA A 29 -0.96 17.04 5.97
C ALA A 29 -2.15 16.59 6.80
N LEU A 30 -2.57 15.32 6.69
CA LEU A 30 -3.66 14.79 7.49
C LEU A 30 -3.21 14.60 8.93
N PRO A 31 -4.12 14.79 9.90
CA PRO A 31 -3.78 14.51 11.30
C PRO A 31 -3.33 13.06 11.47
N ALA A 32 -2.31 12.84 12.29
CA ALA A 32 -1.87 11.49 12.60
C ALA A 32 -3.02 10.71 13.25
N GLY A 33 -3.07 9.40 12.97
CA GLY A 33 -4.09 8.53 13.53
C GLY A 33 -5.01 7.98 12.48
N ASN A 34 -6.28 7.80 12.84
CA ASN A 34 -7.23 7.05 12.03
C ASN A 34 -7.43 7.64 10.63
N SER A 35 -7.58 8.96 10.53
CA SER A 35 -7.81 9.59 9.22
C SER A 35 -6.66 9.36 8.26
N ARG A 36 -5.45 9.55 8.74
CA ARG A 36 -4.24 9.32 7.92
C ARG A 36 -4.12 7.85 7.56
N ASP A 37 -4.36 6.96 8.53
CA ASP A 37 -4.26 5.52 8.30
C ASP A 37 -5.26 5.05 7.26
N GLN A 38 -6.48 5.58 7.27
CA GLN A 38 -7.49 5.22 6.29
C GLN A 38 -7.12 5.71 4.88
N ALA A 39 -6.54 6.90 4.79
CA ALA A 39 -6.06 7.42 3.51
C ALA A 39 -4.93 6.56 2.95
N ILE A 40 -3.98 6.16 3.80
CA ILE A 40 -2.89 5.29 3.40
C ILE A 40 -3.43 3.92 2.97
N ALA A 41 -4.39 3.38 3.72
CA ALA A 41 -5.01 2.10 3.39
C ALA A 41 -5.68 2.17 2.01
N GLY A 42 -6.36 3.27 1.71
CA GLY A 42 -6.98 3.46 0.41
C GLY A 42 -5.96 3.47 -0.72
N LEU A 43 -4.84 4.15 -0.53
CA LEU A 43 -3.76 4.16 -1.53
C LEU A 43 -3.14 2.78 -1.70
N ALA A 44 -2.91 2.07 -0.60
CA ALA A 44 -2.32 0.73 -0.67
C ALA A 44 -3.24 -0.23 -1.42
N VAL A 45 -4.53 -0.20 -1.13
CA VAL A 45 -5.50 -1.05 -1.82
C VAL A 45 -5.57 -0.71 -3.30
N ALA A 46 -5.51 0.56 -3.65
CA ALA A 46 -5.52 0.98 -5.05
C ALA A 46 -4.24 0.53 -5.77
N ALA A 47 -3.11 0.63 -5.10
CA ALA A 47 -1.81 0.34 -5.72
C ALA A 47 -1.53 -1.16 -5.87
N VAL A 48 -2.13 -2.00 -5.04
CA VAL A 48 -1.78 -3.43 -5.01
C VAL A 48 -1.98 -4.13 -6.35
N GLU A 49 -2.94 -3.68 -7.14
CA GLU A 49 -3.23 -4.28 -8.44
C GLU A 49 -2.23 -3.85 -9.52
N PHE A 50 -1.54 -2.72 -9.31
CA PHE A 50 -0.65 -2.14 -10.31
C PHE A 50 0.81 -2.22 -9.89
N ASP A 51 1.08 -2.03 -8.61
CA ASP A 51 2.43 -2.03 -8.07
C ASP A 51 2.41 -2.53 -6.63
N PRO A 52 2.40 -3.85 -6.43
CA PRO A 52 2.30 -4.42 -5.08
C PRO A 52 3.42 -3.98 -4.15
N ARG A 53 4.60 -3.71 -4.68
CA ARG A 53 5.72 -3.24 -3.85
C ARG A 53 5.41 -1.87 -3.23
N SER A 54 4.92 -0.95 -4.05
CA SER A 54 4.53 0.37 -3.54
C SER A 54 3.39 0.27 -2.54
N ALA A 55 2.44 -0.64 -2.81
CA ALA A 55 1.33 -0.88 -1.88
C ALA A 55 1.85 -1.34 -0.52
N LEU A 56 2.82 -2.26 -0.52
CA LEU A 56 3.44 -2.73 0.71
C LEU A 56 4.15 -1.59 1.44
N GLU A 57 4.90 -0.78 0.73
CA GLU A 57 5.62 0.34 1.32
C GLU A 57 4.65 1.36 1.94
N TRP A 58 3.52 1.63 1.27
CA TRP A 58 2.49 2.50 1.83
C TRP A 58 1.88 1.89 3.09
N SER A 59 1.56 0.59 3.05
CA SER A 59 0.92 -0.06 4.20
C SER A 59 1.80 -0.02 5.45
N LEU A 60 3.12 -0.04 5.28
CA LEU A 60 4.04 0.02 6.41
C LEU A 60 4.08 1.39 7.09
N LYS A 61 3.51 2.42 6.48
CA LYS A 61 3.42 3.76 7.07
C LYS A 61 2.20 3.93 7.96
N ILE A 62 1.32 2.94 8.00
CA ILE A 62 0.13 2.98 8.84
C ILE A 62 0.56 2.88 10.31
N THR A 63 -0.03 3.73 11.17
CA THR A 63 0.33 3.77 12.59
C THR A 63 -0.46 2.76 13.42
N THR A 64 -1.67 2.38 13.00
CA THR A 64 -2.48 1.38 13.69
C THR A 64 -1.86 -0.01 13.45
N PRO A 65 -1.36 -0.68 14.52
CA PRO A 65 -0.62 -1.95 14.32
C PRO A 65 -1.41 -3.05 13.63
N SER A 66 -2.68 -3.23 14.00
CA SER A 66 -3.49 -4.30 13.39
C SER A 66 -3.73 -4.04 11.91
N LEU A 67 -4.08 -2.82 11.55
CA LEU A 67 -4.31 -2.45 10.15
C LEU A 67 -3.01 -2.55 9.35
N ARG A 68 -1.90 -2.08 9.93
CA ARG A 68 -0.59 -2.16 9.29
C ARG A 68 -0.22 -3.62 8.99
N ASN A 69 -0.39 -4.50 9.98
CA ASN A 69 -0.08 -5.92 9.79
C ASN A 69 -0.96 -6.55 8.72
N ASP A 70 -2.25 -6.32 8.78
CA ASP A 70 -3.18 -6.92 7.84
C ASP A 70 -2.89 -6.50 6.41
N LEU A 71 -2.69 -5.21 6.19
CA LEU A 71 -2.43 -4.70 4.84
C LEU A 71 -1.04 -5.07 4.33
N SER A 72 -0.03 -5.00 5.21
CA SER A 72 1.32 -5.35 4.77
C SER A 72 1.42 -6.82 4.39
N GLN A 73 0.76 -7.71 5.13
CA GLN A 73 0.73 -9.13 4.77
C GLN A 73 -0.03 -9.36 3.48
N HIS A 74 -1.16 -8.69 3.31
CA HIS A 74 -1.95 -8.81 2.09
C HIS A 74 -1.18 -8.35 0.86
N THR A 75 -0.55 -7.18 0.94
CA THR A 75 0.21 -6.63 -0.18
C THR A 75 1.46 -7.46 -0.46
N PHE A 76 2.11 -7.97 0.59
CA PHE A 76 3.27 -8.83 0.42
C PHE A 76 2.90 -10.13 -0.29
N LYS A 77 1.77 -10.74 0.09
CA LYS A 77 1.31 -11.96 -0.56
C LYS A 77 1.02 -11.71 -2.04
N ALA A 78 0.36 -10.60 -2.36
CA ALA A 78 0.07 -10.26 -3.75
C ALA A 78 1.37 -10.09 -4.55
N TRP A 79 2.36 -9.44 -3.96
CA TRP A 79 3.67 -9.27 -4.59
C TRP A 79 4.38 -10.61 -4.78
N SER A 80 4.31 -11.48 -3.78
CA SER A 80 4.95 -12.79 -3.85
C SER A 80 4.37 -13.68 -4.95
N VAL A 81 3.12 -13.48 -5.31
CA VAL A 81 2.49 -14.22 -6.40
C VAL A 81 3.11 -13.82 -7.75
N THR A 82 3.38 -12.52 -7.94
CA THR A 82 3.95 -12.02 -9.19
C THR A 82 5.47 -12.16 -9.26
N ASP A 83 6.15 -11.80 -8.17
CA ASP A 83 7.62 -11.77 -8.13
C ASP A 83 8.16 -12.41 -6.85
N PRO A 84 8.04 -13.75 -6.72
CA PRO A 84 8.39 -14.41 -5.46
C PRO A 84 9.84 -14.20 -5.02
N LYS A 85 10.77 -14.22 -5.96
CA LYS A 85 12.19 -14.05 -5.60
C LYS A 85 12.49 -12.64 -5.13
N ILE A 86 11.96 -11.64 -5.83
CA ILE A 86 12.20 -10.23 -5.49
C ILE A 86 11.52 -9.91 -4.15
N ALA A 87 10.30 -10.41 -3.96
CA ALA A 87 9.58 -10.21 -2.71
C ALA A 87 10.32 -10.84 -1.53
N GLN A 88 10.83 -12.05 -1.71
CA GLN A 88 11.58 -12.73 -0.66
C GLN A 88 12.89 -12.00 -0.34
N GLN A 89 13.57 -11.51 -1.37
CA GLN A 89 14.79 -10.73 -1.19
C GLN A 89 14.51 -9.46 -0.39
N TRP A 90 13.44 -8.76 -0.75
CA TRP A 90 13.03 -7.55 -0.03
C TRP A 90 12.72 -7.85 1.42
N ALA A 91 12.01 -8.96 1.67
CA ALA A 91 11.66 -9.37 3.03
C ALA A 91 12.90 -9.65 3.87
N ASN A 92 13.88 -10.33 3.28
CA ASN A 92 15.14 -10.61 3.97
C ASN A 92 15.90 -9.32 4.29
N ASP A 93 15.96 -8.41 3.32
CA ASP A 93 16.71 -7.15 3.47
C ASP A 93 16.08 -6.24 4.53
N HIS A 94 14.75 -6.28 4.66
CA HIS A 94 14.02 -5.43 5.60
C HIS A 94 13.58 -6.18 6.86
N GLN A 95 14.00 -7.42 7.01
CA GLN A 95 13.62 -8.26 8.15
C GLN A 95 12.10 -8.31 8.32
N PHE A 96 11.40 -8.42 7.19
CA PHE A 96 9.95 -8.51 7.17
C PHE A 96 9.54 -9.97 7.07
N PHE A 97 8.86 -10.48 8.10
CA PHE A 97 8.45 -11.88 8.16
C PHE A 97 6.95 -11.93 8.43
N PRO A 98 6.14 -11.98 7.38
CA PRO A 98 4.69 -12.03 7.56
C PRO A 98 4.28 -13.37 8.20
N ASP A 99 3.26 -13.30 9.05
CA ASP A 99 2.70 -14.52 9.63
C ASP A 99 1.99 -15.33 8.56
N ASN A 100 2.10 -16.64 8.67
CA ASN A 100 1.46 -17.52 7.72
C ASN A 100 -0.04 -17.64 7.93
#